data_5875308b8a474ed5e9bedc10e88d114b
#
_entry.id   5875308b8a474ed5e9bedc10e88d114b
#
_cell.length_a   1.000
_cell.length_b   1.000
_cell.length_c   1.000
_cell.angle_alpha   90.00
_cell.angle_beta   90.00
_cell.angle_gamma   90.00
#
_symmetry.space_group_name_H-M   'P 1'
#
loop_
_entity.id
_entity.type
_entity.pdbx_description
1 polymer ?
#
loop_
_entity_poly.entity_id
_entity_poly.type
_entity_poly.pdbx_seq_one_letter_code
_entity_poly.pdbx_strand_id
1 'polypeptide(L)'
;MREQVPDMMNGFGGLFSKVMGEGSITVLEKELIAVAIGVAIQCQPCIKLHVKKCLDTGATKEQILEAASVAVMMGGGPAFTQSR
;
A
#
# COMPACT_ATOMS: atom_id res chain seq x y z
N MET A 1 8.92 -29.13 -0.96
CA MET A 1 8.52 -27.87 -0.33
C MET A 1 9.45 -26.70 -0.63
N ARG A 2 10.75 -26.90 -0.52
CA ARG A 2 11.71 -25.84 -0.81
C ARG A 2 11.61 -25.33 -2.24
N GLU A 3 11.41 -26.23 -3.19
CA GLU A 3 11.32 -25.81 -4.58
C GLU A 3 10.07 -24.98 -4.86
N GLN A 4 9.01 -25.19 -4.09
CA GLN A 4 7.77 -24.48 -4.31
C GLN A 4 7.80 -23.06 -3.82
N VAL A 5 8.59 -22.79 -2.76
CA VAL A 5 8.65 -21.44 -2.20
C VAL A 5 9.24 -20.44 -3.19
N PRO A 6 10.39 -20.73 -3.86
CA PRO A 6 10.89 -19.80 -4.86
C PRO A 6 9.90 -19.57 -6.01
N ASP A 7 9.23 -20.62 -6.47
CA ASP A 7 8.25 -20.47 -7.55
C ASP A 7 7.09 -19.58 -7.15
N MET A 8 6.60 -19.76 -5.93
CA MET A 8 5.50 -18.94 -5.43
C MET A 8 5.93 -17.49 -5.28
N MET A 9 7.13 -17.25 -4.78
CA MET A 9 7.63 -15.89 -4.63
C MET A 9 7.86 -15.23 -5.99
N ASN A 10 8.33 -15.98 -6.96
CA ASN A 10 8.50 -15.44 -8.31
C ASN A 10 7.16 -15.10 -8.93
N GLY A 11 6.15 -15.94 -8.72
CA GLY A 11 4.80 -15.66 -9.19
C GLY A 11 4.22 -14.41 -8.55
N PHE A 12 4.39 -14.27 -7.24
CA PHE A 12 3.93 -13.09 -6.53
C PHE A 12 4.67 -11.84 -7.03
N GLY A 13 5.99 -11.94 -7.21
CA GLY A 13 6.80 -10.83 -7.72
C GLY A 13 6.35 -10.38 -9.09
N GLY A 14 6.00 -11.33 -9.96
CA GLY A 14 5.48 -11.00 -11.27
C GLY A 14 4.15 -10.29 -11.21
N LEU A 15 3.25 -10.78 -10.36
CA LEU A 15 1.97 -10.12 -10.13
C LEU A 15 2.17 -8.71 -9.57
N PHE A 16 3.03 -8.59 -8.58
CA PHE A 16 3.33 -7.31 -7.96
C PHE A 16 3.79 -6.29 -9.02
N SER A 17 4.74 -6.71 -9.86
CA SER A 17 5.27 -5.82 -10.89
C SER A 17 4.20 -5.37 -11.88
N LYS A 18 3.32 -6.27 -12.27
CA LYS A 18 2.27 -5.93 -13.22
C LYS A 18 1.24 -5.00 -12.60
N VAL A 19 0.81 -5.30 -11.39
CA VAL A 19 -0.21 -4.51 -10.72
C VAL A 19 0.31 -3.11 -10.41
N MET A 20 1.56 -3.03 -9.95
CA MET A 20 2.12 -1.74 -9.52
C MET A 20 2.75 -0.94 -10.65
N GLY A 21 2.77 -1.48 -11.86
CA GLY A 21 3.33 -0.76 -13.00
C GLY A 21 2.38 0.29 -13.55
N GLU A 22 2.86 1.00 -14.57
CA GLU A 22 2.07 2.07 -15.20
C GLU A 22 0.81 1.51 -15.84
N GLY A 23 -0.28 2.25 -15.67
CA GLY A 23 -1.56 1.90 -16.25
C GLY A 23 -2.42 3.15 -16.30
N SER A 24 -3.72 2.96 -16.18
CA SER A 24 -4.65 4.10 -16.12
C SER A 24 -4.41 4.95 -14.89
N ILE A 25 -3.88 4.33 -13.83
CA ILE A 25 -3.49 5.01 -12.60
C ILE A 25 -1.97 5.02 -12.58
N THR A 26 -1.37 6.14 -12.20
CA THR A 26 0.08 6.28 -12.20
C THR A 26 0.71 5.43 -11.11
N VAL A 27 2.00 5.15 -11.28
CA VAL A 27 2.76 4.41 -10.25
C VAL A 27 2.70 5.16 -8.92
N LEU A 28 2.88 6.48 -8.96
CA LEU A 28 2.81 7.29 -7.74
C LEU A 28 1.48 7.12 -7.04
N GLU A 29 0.39 7.19 -7.81
CA GLU A 29 -0.95 7.01 -7.22
C GLU A 29 -1.12 5.62 -6.64
N LYS A 30 -0.61 4.60 -7.32
CA LYS A 30 -0.70 3.23 -6.82
C LYS A 30 0.07 3.07 -5.51
N GLU A 31 1.22 3.73 -5.39
CA GLU A 31 1.98 3.65 -4.14
C GLU A 31 1.26 4.39 -3.01
N LEU A 32 0.58 5.50 -3.31
CA LEU A 32 -0.23 6.18 -2.30
C LEU A 32 -1.38 5.29 -1.85
N ILE A 33 -2.02 4.58 -2.79
CA ILE A 33 -3.08 3.63 -2.46
C ILE A 33 -2.53 2.53 -1.55
N ALA A 34 -1.32 2.03 -1.88
CA ALA A 34 -0.71 0.97 -1.09
C ALA A 34 -0.42 1.44 0.34
N VAL A 35 0.04 2.68 0.52
CA VAL A 35 0.24 3.23 1.85
C VAL A 35 -1.07 3.28 2.61
N ALA A 36 -2.13 3.76 1.96
CA ALA A 36 -3.43 3.88 2.61
C ALA A 36 -3.94 2.51 3.05
N ILE A 37 -3.82 1.51 2.17
CA ILE A 37 -4.26 0.16 2.53
C ILE A 37 -3.42 -0.38 3.67
N GLY A 38 -2.09 -0.17 3.64
CA GLY A 38 -1.21 -0.60 4.71
C GLY A 38 -1.60 -0.01 6.06
N VAL A 39 -1.95 1.27 6.07
CA VAL A 39 -2.43 1.93 7.28
C VAL A 39 -3.74 1.30 7.74
N ALA A 40 -4.66 1.08 6.81
CA ALA A 40 -5.98 0.54 7.15
C ALA A 40 -5.89 -0.86 7.77
N ILE A 41 -5.02 -1.70 7.25
CA ILE A 41 -4.86 -3.05 7.77
C ILE A 41 -3.77 -3.15 8.84
N GLN A 42 -3.18 -2.01 9.20
CA GLN A 42 -2.15 -1.92 10.25
C GLN A 42 -0.95 -2.82 9.97
N CYS A 43 -0.50 -2.80 8.74
CA CYS A 43 0.65 -3.59 8.32
C CYS A 43 1.90 -2.71 8.34
N GLN A 44 2.68 -2.77 9.43
CA GLN A 44 3.85 -1.91 9.58
C GLN A 44 4.88 -2.11 8.46
N PRO A 45 5.24 -3.35 8.09
CA PRO A 45 6.18 -3.52 6.98
C PRO A 45 5.64 -2.96 5.67
N CYS A 46 4.33 -3.08 5.43
CA CYS A 46 3.71 -2.54 4.22
C CYS A 46 3.82 -1.02 4.20
N ILE A 47 3.54 -0.38 5.33
CA ILE A 47 3.63 1.07 5.44
C ILE A 47 5.05 1.53 5.14
N LYS A 48 6.03 0.92 5.81
CA LYS A 48 7.43 1.30 5.62
C LYS A 48 7.85 1.16 4.16
N LEU A 49 7.53 0.04 3.56
CA LEU A 49 7.94 -0.24 2.19
C LEU A 49 7.33 0.79 1.23
N HIS A 50 6.03 1.01 1.33
CA HIS A 50 5.34 1.82 0.35
C HIS A 50 5.51 3.32 0.60
N VAL A 51 5.76 3.74 1.83
CA VAL A 51 6.16 5.13 2.08
C VAL A 51 7.47 5.43 1.36
N LYS A 52 8.43 4.51 1.47
CA LYS A 52 9.71 4.68 0.77
C LYS A 52 9.49 4.74 -0.74
N LYS A 53 8.67 3.85 -1.27
CA LYS A 53 8.39 3.82 -2.70
C LYS A 53 7.67 5.08 -3.15
N CYS A 54 6.77 5.61 -2.34
CA CYS A 54 6.12 6.88 -2.63
C CYS A 54 7.14 7.99 -2.80
N LEU A 55 8.06 8.11 -1.84
CA LEU A 55 9.10 9.13 -1.91
C LEU A 55 9.98 8.94 -3.14
N ASP A 56 10.32 7.69 -3.45
CA ASP A 56 11.15 7.38 -4.61
C ASP A 56 10.46 7.74 -5.92
N THR A 57 9.13 7.68 -5.96
CA THR A 57 8.38 8.02 -7.17
C THR A 57 7.98 9.49 -7.24
N GLY A 58 8.38 10.28 -6.27
CA GLY A 58 8.17 11.71 -6.30
C GLY A 58 6.99 12.24 -5.51
N ALA A 59 6.37 11.39 -4.70
CA ALA A 59 5.29 11.86 -3.84
C ALA A 59 5.84 12.76 -2.75
N THR A 60 5.05 13.75 -2.36
CA THR A 60 5.42 14.63 -1.26
C THR A 60 4.97 14.02 0.05
N LYS A 61 5.56 14.50 1.14
CA LYS A 61 5.12 14.09 2.48
C LYS A 61 3.65 14.40 2.68
N GLU A 62 3.21 15.53 2.18
CA GLU A 62 1.81 15.95 2.31
C GLU A 62 0.89 14.97 1.62
N GLN A 63 1.26 14.51 0.43
CA GLN A 63 0.45 13.54 -0.29
C GLN A 63 0.36 12.22 0.48
N ILE A 64 1.48 11.79 1.04
CA ILE A 64 1.52 10.54 1.81
C ILE A 64 0.65 10.66 3.06
N LEU A 65 0.76 11.76 3.78
CA LEU A 65 -0.04 11.98 4.98
C LEU A 65 -1.52 12.08 4.64
N GLU A 66 -1.84 12.72 3.52
CA GLU A 66 -3.22 12.82 3.09
C GLU A 66 -3.81 11.46 2.74
N ALA A 67 -3.05 10.63 2.03
CA ALA A 67 -3.49 9.27 1.73
C ALA A 67 -3.71 8.47 3.01
N ALA A 68 -2.78 8.58 3.95
CA ALA A 68 -2.92 7.90 5.23
C ALA A 68 -4.15 8.39 5.99
N SER A 69 -4.45 9.69 5.91
CA SER A 69 -5.61 10.24 6.60
C SER A 69 -6.93 9.68 6.05
N VAL A 70 -6.98 9.40 4.75
CA VAL A 70 -8.16 8.75 4.17
C VAL A 70 -8.35 7.37 4.79
N ALA A 71 -7.26 6.62 4.95
CA ALA A 71 -7.32 5.30 5.56
C ALA A 71 -7.80 5.37 7.01
N VAL A 72 -7.30 6.35 7.74
CA VAL A 72 -7.72 6.53 9.14
C VAL A 72 -9.21 6.85 9.19
N MET A 73 -9.67 7.74 8.35
CA MET A 73 -11.09 8.12 8.30
C MET A 73 -11.96 6.91 7.97
N MET A 74 -11.56 6.12 6.96
CA MET A 74 -12.32 4.95 6.54
C MET A 74 -12.29 3.85 7.60
N GLY A 75 -11.12 3.60 8.19
CA GLY A 75 -10.98 2.58 9.23
C GLY A 75 -11.56 3.04 10.56
N GLY A 76 -11.38 4.31 10.87
CA GLY A 76 -11.86 4.86 12.13
C GLY A 76 -13.35 5.03 12.18
N GLY A 77 -13.99 5.31 11.02
CA GLY A 77 -15.43 5.48 10.99
C GLY A 77 -16.19 4.29 11.50
N PRO A 78 -16.02 3.10 10.92
CA PRO A 78 -16.69 1.89 11.46
C PRO A 78 -16.31 1.59 12.90
N ALA A 79 -15.03 1.71 13.23
CA ALA A 79 -14.60 1.45 14.60
C ALA A 79 -15.27 2.43 15.57
N PHE A 80 -15.37 3.68 15.13
CA PHE A 80 -15.95 4.74 15.95
C PHE A 80 -17.42 4.47 16.22
N THR A 81 -18.14 4.01 15.22
CA THR A 81 -19.58 3.78 15.36
C THR A 81 -19.90 2.44 16.02
N GLN A 82 -19.05 1.44 15.84
CA GLN A 82 -19.34 0.09 16.33
C GLN A 82 -18.81 -0.17 17.73
N SER A 83 -17.76 0.53 18.11
CA SER A 83 -17.20 0.30 19.44
C SER A 83 -18.05 0.90 20.55
N ARG A 84 -19.11 1.56 20.21
CA ARG A 84 -20.09 2.03 21.17
C ARG A 84 -21.22 1.06 21.26
#